data_7452b986130feb3522959d487ba4c59f
#
_entry.id   7452b986130feb3522959d487ba4c59f
#
_cell.length_a   1.000
_cell.length_b   1.000
_cell.length_c   1.000
_cell.angle_alpha   90.00
_cell.angle_beta   90.00
_cell.angle_gamma   90.00
#
_symmetry.space_group_name_H-M   'P 1'
#
loop_
_entity.id
_entity.type
_entity.pdbx_description
1 polymer ?
#
loop_
_entity_poly.entity_id
_entity_poly.type
_entity_poly.pdbx_seq_one_letter_code
_entity_poly.pdbx_strand_id
1 'polypeptide(L)'
;MATDQPVTGSRPAWFTAALFGMIVPAVALVALASGPEAASLAVIGGPVLALGLMGAGMIAAAASGRLWIGVALALLVGAGFLALAKGLGLAGGVPPLATGAAMLIASVSFAVRGALFARSALDKGWWIAVFVVAGEAAILITAAAAPGALPDWLLALLPAQWANRSIQTALGGMGSLAAGSALIALAGTAAATLLVAALWPRRWPYVIMFSTWLALSALVYHYPAPPVGGSL
;
A
#
# COMPACT_ATOMS: atom_id res chain seq x y z
N MET A 1 -2.93 29.24 23.50
CA MET A 1 -2.05 29.36 22.32
C MET A 1 -1.09 28.18 22.37
N ALA A 2 -1.47 27.04 21.78
CA ALA A 2 -0.60 25.87 21.71
C ALA A 2 0.42 26.17 20.60
N THR A 3 1.69 26.26 20.96
CA THR A 3 2.80 26.39 20.01
C THR A 3 2.79 25.15 19.12
N ASP A 4 2.47 25.38 17.86
CA ASP A 4 2.55 24.39 16.77
C ASP A 4 4.04 24.04 16.58
N GLN A 5 4.58 23.21 17.47
CA GLN A 5 5.91 22.65 17.32
C GLN A 5 5.86 21.75 16.09
N PRO A 6 6.62 22.04 15.03
CA PRO A 6 6.72 21.13 13.91
C PRO A 6 7.24 19.79 14.43
N VAL A 7 6.44 18.72 14.32
CA VAL A 7 6.88 17.37 14.59
C VAL A 7 7.93 17.04 13.51
N THR A 8 9.18 17.42 13.79
CA THR A 8 10.32 16.99 12.98
C THR A 8 10.48 15.50 13.23
N GLY A 9 10.03 14.70 12.27
CA GLY A 9 10.18 13.25 12.33
C GLY A 9 11.62 12.88 12.67
N SER A 10 11.79 11.99 13.64
CA SER A 10 13.13 11.57 14.07
C SER A 10 13.91 10.99 12.88
N ARG A 11 15.22 11.20 12.80
CA ARG A 11 16.09 10.63 11.74
C ARG A 11 15.85 9.14 11.50
N PRO A 12 15.66 8.29 12.55
CA PRO A 12 15.31 6.88 12.37
C PRO A 12 14.02 6.66 11.59
N ALA A 13 12.98 7.48 11.79
CA ALA A 13 11.71 7.34 11.07
C ALA A 13 11.86 7.57 9.56
N TRP A 14 12.65 8.54 9.15
CA TRP A 14 12.93 8.80 7.74
C TRP A 14 13.81 7.71 7.13
N PHE A 15 14.77 7.18 7.90
CA PHE A 15 15.59 6.05 7.46
C PHE A 15 14.73 4.80 7.23
N THR A 16 13.82 4.48 8.15
CA THR A 16 12.91 3.32 7.98
C THR A 16 11.92 3.53 6.82
N ALA A 17 11.44 4.76 6.59
CA ALA A 17 10.62 5.07 5.42
C ALA A 17 11.37 4.82 4.11
N ALA A 18 12.64 5.23 4.03
CA ALA A 18 13.50 4.97 2.86
C ALA A 18 13.80 3.47 2.72
N LEU A 19 14.09 2.77 3.82
CA LEU A 19 14.39 1.34 3.81
C LEU A 19 13.21 0.52 3.29
N PHE A 20 12.04 0.62 3.92
CA PHE A 20 10.85 -0.16 3.56
C PHE A 20 10.14 0.36 2.31
N GLY A 21 10.18 1.68 2.08
CA GLY A 21 9.51 2.29 0.94
C GLY A 21 10.32 2.20 -0.37
N MET A 22 11.64 2.23 -0.31
CA MET A 22 12.47 2.33 -1.50
C MET A 22 13.52 1.21 -1.63
N ILE A 23 14.35 0.98 -0.60
CA ILE A 23 15.51 0.08 -0.73
C ILE A 23 15.05 -1.37 -0.88
N VAL A 24 14.24 -1.88 0.05
CA VAL A 24 13.79 -3.27 0.05
C VAL A 24 13.00 -3.62 -1.23
N PRO A 25 11.99 -2.84 -1.66
CA PRO A 25 11.29 -3.11 -2.90
C PRO A 25 12.16 -2.96 -4.16
N ALA A 26 13.11 -2.01 -4.19
CA ALA A 26 14.03 -1.86 -5.32
C ALA A 26 14.95 -3.08 -5.47
N VAL A 27 15.54 -3.54 -4.36
CA VAL A 27 16.37 -4.75 -4.35
C VAL A 27 15.56 -5.96 -4.80
N ALA A 28 14.33 -6.12 -4.31
CA ALA A 28 13.45 -7.20 -4.73
C ALA A 28 13.15 -7.14 -6.23
N LEU A 29 12.85 -5.94 -6.78
CA LEU A 29 12.58 -5.77 -8.20
C LEU A 29 13.80 -6.14 -9.06
N VAL A 30 15.00 -5.68 -8.69
CA VAL A 30 16.24 -5.99 -9.40
C VAL A 30 16.57 -7.48 -9.31
N ALA A 31 16.45 -8.09 -8.14
CA ALA A 31 16.70 -9.52 -7.95
C ALA A 31 15.75 -10.39 -8.81
N LEU A 32 14.46 -10.05 -8.83
CA LEU A 32 13.46 -10.76 -9.64
C LEU A 32 13.65 -10.53 -11.15
N ALA A 33 14.13 -9.35 -11.55
CA ALA A 33 14.47 -9.05 -12.95
C ALA A 33 15.71 -9.80 -13.45
N SER A 34 16.63 -10.13 -12.54
CA SER A 34 17.89 -10.82 -12.85
C SER A 34 17.78 -12.35 -12.81
N GLY A 35 16.62 -12.89 -12.44
CA GLY A 35 16.37 -14.33 -12.37
C GLY A 35 16.32 -14.98 -13.76
N PRO A 36 16.56 -16.32 -13.84
CA PRO A 36 16.54 -17.06 -15.10
C PRO A 36 15.17 -17.05 -15.80
N GLU A 37 14.10 -16.87 -15.04
CA GLU A 37 12.74 -16.63 -15.53
C GLU A 37 12.33 -15.21 -15.17
N ALA A 38 12.76 -14.21 -15.96
CA ALA A 38 12.37 -12.82 -15.75
C ALA A 38 10.84 -12.70 -15.87
N ALA A 39 10.16 -12.71 -14.72
CA ALA A 39 8.73 -12.56 -14.68
C ALA A 39 8.35 -11.15 -15.13
N SER A 40 7.26 -11.01 -15.89
CA SER A 40 6.77 -9.70 -16.32
C SER A 40 6.39 -8.84 -15.11
N LEU A 41 6.46 -7.51 -15.26
CA LEU A 41 6.02 -6.57 -14.22
C LEU A 41 4.57 -6.82 -13.80
N ALA A 42 3.72 -7.34 -14.70
CA ALA A 42 2.34 -7.70 -14.38
C ALA A 42 2.25 -8.76 -13.27
N VAL A 43 3.24 -9.64 -13.16
CA VAL A 43 3.27 -10.71 -12.14
C VAL A 43 3.91 -10.23 -10.84
N ILE A 44 5.10 -9.62 -10.92
CA ILE A 44 5.90 -9.26 -9.73
C ILE A 44 5.67 -7.82 -9.24
N GLY A 45 5.15 -6.95 -10.11
CA GLY A 45 5.04 -5.52 -9.82
C GLY A 45 4.01 -5.19 -8.74
N GLY A 46 2.92 -5.97 -8.64
CA GLY A 46 1.88 -5.74 -7.64
C GLY A 46 2.43 -5.71 -6.21
N PRO A 47 3.07 -6.81 -5.73
CA PRO A 47 3.63 -6.86 -4.38
C PRO A 47 4.72 -5.80 -4.15
N VAL A 48 5.63 -5.63 -5.09
CA VAL A 48 6.75 -4.67 -4.97
C VAL A 48 6.25 -3.23 -4.86
N LEU A 49 5.33 -2.83 -5.75
CA LEU A 49 4.73 -1.49 -5.72
C LEU A 49 3.89 -1.29 -4.45
N ALA A 50 3.06 -2.26 -4.07
CA ALA A 50 2.24 -2.16 -2.85
C ALA A 50 3.11 -1.95 -1.61
N LEU A 51 4.22 -2.71 -1.46
CA LEU A 51 5.17 -2.56 -0.36
C LEU A 51 5.87 -1.20 -0.39
N GLY A 52 6.31 -0.75 -1.56
CA GLY A 52 6.95 0.56 -1.73
C GLY A 52 6.02 1.71 -1.35
N LEU A 53 4.78 1.70 -1.88
CA LEU A 53 3.77 2.72 -1.58
C LEU A 53 3.39 2.72 -0.09
N MET A 54 3.23 1.53 0.51
CA MET A 54 2.90 1.38 1.93
C MET A 54 4.05 1.88 2.82
N GLY A 55 5.28 1.43 2.57
CA GLY A 55 6.46 1.82 3.35
C GLY A 55 6.71 3.33 3.28
N ALA A 56 6.78 3.90 2.08
CA ALA A 56 6.98 5.33 1.90
C ALA A 56 5.80 6.15 2.42
N GLY A 57 4.57 5.76 2.05
CA GLY A 57 3.37 6.55 2.36
C GLY A 57 3.01 6.54 3.84
N MET A 58 2.90 5.36 4.44
CA MET A 58 2.46 5.22 5.82
C MET A 58 3.50 5.73 6.81
N ILE A 59 4.78 5.33 6.67
CA ILE A 59 5.83 5.73 7.61
C ILE A 59 6.11 7.24 7.49
N ALA A 60 6.18 7.79 6.27
CA ALA A 60 6.41 9.23 6.11
C ALA A 60 5.26 10.09 6.61
N ALA A 61 4.00 9.67 6.39
CA ALA A 61 2.84 10.36 6.96
C ALA A 61 2.84 10.31 8.49
N ALA A 62 3.21 9.15 9.07
CA ALA A 62 3.31 8.98 10.52
C ALA A 62 4.47 9.80 11.12
N ALA A 63 5.62 9.86 10.44
CA ALA A 63 6.79 10.61 10.89
C ALA A 63 6.61 12.12 10.80
N SER A 64 5.90 12.60 9.76
CA SER A 64 5.68 14.04 9.54
C SER A 64 4.38 14.57 10.16
N GLY A 65 3.45 13.70 10.54
CA GLY A 65 2.09 14.08 10.93
C GLY A 65 1.25 14.67 9.78
N ARG A 66 1.75 14.62 8.54
CA ARG A 66 1.14 15.27 7.37
C ARG A 66 0.79 14.26 6.29
N LEU A 67 -0.50 14.10 6.02
CA LEU A 67 -1.03 13.21 5.00
C LEU A 67 -0.39 13.42 3.63
N TRP A 68 -0.31 14.68 3.17
CA TRP A 68 0.16 15.00 1.83
C TRP A 68 1.63 14.63 1.59
N ILE A 69 2.48 14.67 2.63
CA ILE A 69 3.88 14.22 2.55
C ILE A 69 3.93 12.72 2.28
N GLY A 70 3.12 11.94 3.00
CA GLY A 70 3.02 10.50 2.76
C GLY A 70 2.52 10.18 1.35
N VAL A 71 1.47 10.85 0.88
CA VAL A 71 0.95 10.65 -0.49
C VAL A 71 2.00 11.01 -1.53
N ALA A 72 2.64 12.19 -1.40
CA ALA A 72 3.64 12.63 -2.37
C ALA A 72 4.84 11.68 -2.45
N LEU A 73 5.38 11.24 -1.29
CA LEU A 73 6.50 10.30 -1.26
C LEU A 73 6.11 8.92 -1.78
N ALA A 74 4.92 8.41 -1.46
CA ALA A 74 4.45 7.15 -2.02
C ALA A 74 4.36 7.22 -3.55
N LEU A 75 3.73 8.26 -4.11
CA LEU A 75 3.62 8.43 -5.56
C LEU A 75 4.99 8.61 -6.23
N LEU A 76 5.90 9.35 -5.62
CA LEU A 76 7.27 9.52 -6.13
C LEU A 76 8.02 8.18 -6.18
N VAL A 77 7.92 7.39 -5.10
CA VAL A 77 8.52 6.04 -5.02
C VAL A 77 7.89 5.11 -6.05
N GLY A 78 6.56 5.11 -6.18
CA GLY A 78 5.87 4.29 -7.18
C GLY A 78 6.23 4.66 -8.61
N ALA A 79 6.33 5.96 -8.93
CA ALA A 79 6.80 6.43 -10.23
C ALA A 79 8.26 6.01 -10.48
N GLY A 80 9.11 6.09 -9.45
CA GLY A 80 10.50 5.63 -9.50
C GLY A 80 10.60 4.14 -9.81
N PHE A 81 9.76 3.29 -9.21
CA PHE A 81 9.72 1.86 -9.51
C PHE A 81 9.22 1.54 -10.92
N LEU A 82 8.23 2.28 -11.42
CA LEU A 82 7.80 2.13 -12.81
C LEU A 82 8.90 2.54 -13.79
N ALA A 83 9.63 3.62 -13.49
CA ALA A 83 10.79 4.05 -14.30
C ALA A 83 11.92 3.01 -14.25
N LEU A 84 12.23 2.46 -13.06
CA LEU A 84 13.21 1.39 -12.90
C LEU A 84 12.80 0.13 -13.67
N ALA A 85 11.55 -0.30 -13.54
CA ALA A 85 11.01 -1.45 -14.26
C ALA A 85 11.08 -1.25 -15.79
N LYS A 86 10.81 -0.03 -16.26
CA LYS A 86 10.97 0.32 -17.68
C LYS A 86 12.44 0.24 -18.11
N GLY A 87 13.36 0.73 -17.30
CA GLY A 87 14.80 0.63 -17.56
C GLY A 87 15.32 -0.81 -17.60
N LEU A 88 14.71 -1.71 -16.82
CA LEU A 88 14.99 -3.15 -16.79
C LEU A 88 14.25 -3.94 -17.90
N GLY A 89 13.48 -3.29 -18.76
CA GLY A 89 12.73 -3.94 -19.84
C GLY A 89 11.47 -4.70 -19.40
N LEU A 90 11.05 -4.56 -18.13
CA LEU A 90 9.91 -5.30 -17.56
C LEU A 90 8.55 -4.64 -17.83
N ALA A 91 8.51 -3.35 -18.19
CA ALA A 91 7.30 -2.53 -18.25
C ALA A 91 6.72 -2.42 -19.68
N GLY A 92 6.70 -3.50 -20.46
CA GLY A 92 6.07 -3.49 -21.78
C GLY A 92 4.55 -3.42 -21.67
N GLY A 93 3.92 -2.39 -22.29
CA GLY A 93 2.46 -2.32 -22.41
C GLY A 93 1.66 -1.95 -21.15
N VAL A 94 2.29 -1.35 -20.13
CA VAL A 94 1.62 -0.95 -18.88
C VAL A 94 0.60 0.17 -19.14
N PRO A 95 -0.70 -0.02 -18.82
CA PRO A 95 -1.72 1.02 -18.98
C PRO A 95 -1.52 2.16 -17.95
N PRO A 96 -1.14 3.39 -18.38
CA PRO A 96 -0.72 4.44 -17.45
C PRO A 96 -1.84 4.96 -16.56
N LEU A 97 -3.06 5.08 -17.08
CA LEU A 97 -4.19 5.64 -16.33
C LEU A 97 -4.68 4.67 -15.24
N ALA A 98 -4.85 3.39 -15.57
CA ALA A 98 -5.31 2.40 -14.60
C ALA A 98 -4.28 2.20 -13.49
N THR A 99 -3.01 2.07 -13.85
CA THR A 99 -1.90 1.93 -12.89
C THR A 99 -1.76 3.17 -12.02
N GLY A 100 -1.81 4.37 -12.61
CA GLY A 100 -1.75 5.64 -11.87
C GLY A 100 -2.91 5.80 -10.89
N ALA A 101 -4.14 5.43 -11.30
CA ALA A 101 -5.31 5.48 -10.42
C ALA A 101 -5.19 4.49 -9.24
N ALA A 102 -4.78 3.25 -9.49
CA ALA A 102 -4.57 2.26 -8.44
C ALA A 102 -3.49 2.71 -7.45
N MET A 103 -2.37 3.23 -7.95
CA MET A 103 -1.28 3.75 -7.11
C MET A 103 -1.74 4.96 -6.29
N LEU A 104 -2.51 5.89 -6.85
CA LEU A 104 -3.03 7.06 -6.14
C LEU A 104 -3.94 6.64 -4.99
N ILE A 105 -4.92 5.76 -5.24
CA ILE A 105 -5.85 5.27 -4.22
C ILE A 105 -5.09 4.53 -3.11
N ALA A 106 -4.14 3.65 -3.46
CA ALA A 106 -3.30 2.96 -2.49
C ALA A 106 -2.45 3.93 -1.66
N SER A 107 -1.81 4.91 -2.30
CA SER A 107 -0.99 5.93 -1.64
C SER A 107 -1.80 6.74 -0.63
N VAL A 108 -3.00 7.19 -1.00
CA VAL A 108 -3.91 7.90 -0.09
C VAL A 108 -4.31 6.98 1.07
N SER A 109 -4.69 5.73 0.80
CA SER A 109 -5.11 4.77 1.82
C SER A 109 -4.01 4.51 2.86
N PHE A 110 -2.77 4.31 2.44
CA PHE A 110 -1.64 4.11 3.36
C PHE A 110 -1.25 5.38 4.11
N ALA A 111 -1.18 6.52 3.44
CA ALA A 111 -0.81 7.78 4.07
C ALA A 111 -1.82 8.24 5.12
N VAL A 112 -3.13 8.03 4.90
CA VAL A 112 -4.18 8.37 5.88
C VAL A 112 -4.01 7.57 7.17
N ARG A 113 -3.67 6.28 7.09
CA ARG A 113 -3.39 5.45 8.26
C ARG A 113 -2.17 5.94 9.01
N GLY A 114 -1.09 6.26 8.28
CA GLY A 114 0.09 6.86 8.88
C GLY A 114 -0.20 8.17 9.60
N ALA A 115 -0.98 9.06 8.98
CA ALA A 115 -1.39 10.31 9.61
C ALA A 115 -2.29 10.10 10.85
N LEU A 116 -3.14 9.06 10.86
CA LEU A 116 -3.90 8.68 12.04
C LEU A 116 -2.99 8.16 13.16
N PHE A 117 -1.96 7.35 12.85
CA PHE A 117 -0.99 6.89 13.84
C PHE A 117 -0.22 8.05 14.47
N ALA A 118 0.18 9.06 13.67
CA ALA A 118 0.80 10.28 14.19
C ALA A 118 -0.12 11.01 15.19
N ARG A 119 -1.42 11.10 14.90
CA ARG A 119 -2.40 11.75 15.79
C ARG A 119 -2.69 10.95 17.05
N SER A 120 -2.79 9.62 16.94
CA SER A 120 -3.20 8.75 18.06
C SER A 120 -2.05 8.43 19.01
N ALA A 121 -0.81 8.34 18.53
CA ALA A 121 0.36 7.92 19.30
C ALA A 121 1.48 8.98 19.34
N LEU A 122 1.23 10.18 18.84
CA LEU A 122 2.16 11.31 18.83
C LEU A 122 3.55 10.91 18.25
N ASP A 123 4.61 11.13 19.01
CA ASP A 123 5.99 10.82 18.66
C ASP A 123 6.26 9.32 18.41
N LYS A 124 5.40 8.43 18.92
CA LYS A 124 5.48 6.98 18.73
C LYS A 124 4.71 6.47 17.50
N GLY A 125 3.93 7.31 16.83
CA GLY A 125 3.07 6.93 15.71
C GLY A 125 3.83 6.28 14.55
N TRP A 126 5.04 6.71 14.28
CA TRP A 126 5.89 6.14 13.24
C TRP A 126 6.36 4.70 13.55
N TRP A 127 6.57 4.35 14.84
CA TRP A 127 6.87 2.98 15.25
C TRP A 127 5.70 2.04 14.95
N ILE A 128 4.47 2.48 15.24
CA ILE A 128 3.26 1.72 14.89
C ILE A 128 3.21 1.50 13.38
N ALA A 129 3.46 2.55 12.60
CA ALA A 129 3.51 2.43 11.14
C ALA A 129 4.57 1.40 10.67
N VAL A 130 5.77 1.41 11.26
CA VAL A 130 6.83 0.44 10.93
C VAL A 130 6.40 -0.99 11.25
N PHE A 131 5.81 -1.24 12.42
CA PHE A 131 5.34 -2.58 12.78
C PHE A 131 4.22 -3.07 11.87
N VAL A 132 3.28 -2.19 11.50
CA VAL A 132 2.21 -2.54 10.54
C VAL A 132 2.79 -2.84 9.17
N VAL A 133 3.69 -1.99 8.67
CA VAL A 133 4.36 -2.21 7.38
C VAL A 133 5.15 -3.51 7.38
N ALA A 134 5.93 -3.78 8.43
CA ALA A 134 6.72 -5.02 8.53
C ALA A 134 5.82 -6.27 8.60
N GLY A 135 4.73 -6.21 9.36
CA GLY A 135 3.76 -7.30 9.47
C GLY A 135 3.03 -7.59 8.16
N GLU A 136 2.46 -6.56 7.53
CA GLU A 136 1.78 -6.72 6.23
C GLU A 136 2.77 -7.14 5.13
N ALA A 137 4.01 -6.62 5.15
CA ALA A 137 5.06 -7.03 4.23
C ALA A 137 5.43 -8.51 4.37
N ALA A 138 5.61 -8.99 5.60
CA ALA A 138 5.92 -10.40 5.85
C ALA A 138 4.82 -11.33 5.31
N ILE A 139 3.55 -10.99 5.54
CA ILE A 139 2.41 -11.77 5.03
C ILE A 139 2.35 -11.71 3.50
N LEU A 140 2.53 -10.52 2.91
CA LEU A 140 2.48 -10.35 1.46
C LEU A 140 3.62 -11.11 0.75
N ILE A 141 4.84 -11.07 1.31
CA ILE A 141 6.00 -11.82 0.81
C ILE A 141 5.75 -13.33 0.93
N THR A 142 5.23 -13.78 2.07
CA THR A 142 4.88 -15.20 2.27
C THR A 142 3.84 -15.67 1.25
N ALA A 143 2.79 -14.86 1.02
CA ALA A 143 1.76 -15.20 0.03
C ALA A 143 2.30 -15.25 -1.40
N ALA A 144 3.29 -14.40 -1.73
CA ALA A 144 3.93 -14.39 -3.04
C ALA A 144 4.93 -15.56 -3.22
N ALA A 145 5.69 -15.89 -2.17
CA ALA A 145 6.70 -16.94 -2.22
C ALA A 145 6.12 -18.37 -2.12
N ALA A 146 4.99 -18.51 -1.41
CA ALA A 146 4.33 -19.81 -1.19
C ALA A 146 2.81 -19.66 -1.40
N PRO A 147 2.35 -19.65 -2.67
CA PRO A 147 0.92 -19.56 -2.98
C PRO A 147 0.13 -20.68 -2.28
N GLY A 148 -0.97 -20.30 -1.61
CA GLY A 148 -1.80 -21.23 -0.84
C GLY A 148 -1.32 -21.55 0.59
N ALA A 149 -0.15 -21.06 1.02
CA ALA A 149 0.35 -21.29 2.39
C ALA A 149 -0.46 -20.49 3.44
N LEU A 150 -1.09 -19.41 3.04
CA LEU A 150 -1.90 -18.56 3.91
C LEU A 150 -3.39 -18.67 3.54
N PRO A 151 -4.29 -18.66 4.52
CA PRO A 151 -5.72 -18.74 4.25
C PRO A 151 -6.24 -17.46 3.59
N ASP A 152 -7.15 -17.60 2.63
CA ASP A 152 -7.69 -16.48 1.84
C ASP A 152 -8.37 -15.40 2.69
N TRP A 153 -9.03 -15.81 3.80
CA TRP A 153 -9.66 -14.84 4.71
C TRP A 153 -8.62 -13.90 5.37
N LEU A 154 -7.41 -14.41 5.66
CA LEU A 154 -6.33 -13.58 6.20
C LEU A 154 -5.85 -12.56 5.16
N LEU A 155 -5.68 -12.99 3.92
CA LEU A 155 -5.28 -12.12 2.82
C LEU A 155 -6.36 -11.06 2.52
N ALA A 156 -7.63 -11.43 2.65
CA ALA A 156 -8.74 -10.50 2.46
C ALA A 156 -8.84 -9.42 3.54
N LEU A 157 -8.22 -9.60 4.71
CA LEU A 157 -8.15 -8.60 5.77
C LEU A 157 -7.06 -7.54 5.54
N LEU A 158 -6.12 -7.78 4.62
CA LEU A 158 -4.90 -6.98 4.49
C LEU A 158 -5.01 -5.89 3.42
N PRO A 159 -4.94 -4.62 3.80
CA PRO A 159 -4.91 -3.53 2.84
C PRO A 159 -3.74 -3.56 1.86
N ALA A 160 -2.58 -4.07 2.26
CA ALA A 160 -1.47 -4.27 1.34
C ALA A 160 -1.81 -5.29 0.24
N GLN A 161 -2.59 -6.32 0.56
CA GLN A 161 -3.06 -7.29 -0.43
C GLN A 161 -4.10 -6.67 -1.39
N TRP A 162 -4.97 -5.78 -0.90
CA TRP A 162 -5.89 -5.04 -1.79
C TRP A 162 -5.12 -4.14 -2.75
N ALA A 163 -4.10 -3.42 -2.26
CA ALA A 163 -3.22 -2.61 -3.09
C ALA A 163 -2.47 -3.48 -4.11
N ASN A 164 -1.88 -4.59 -3.66
CA ASN A 164 -1.23 -5.56 -4.53
C ASN A 164 -2.15 -6.02 -5.67
N ARG A 165 -3.36 -6.51 -5.35
CA ARG A 165 -4.34 -6.98 -6.34
C ARG A 165 -4.75 -5.88 -7.30
N SER A 166 -5.04 -4.68 -6.81
CA SER A 166 -5.44 -3.53 -7.63
C SER A 166 -4.35 -3.12 -8.60
N ILE A 167 -3.11 -3.01 -8.13
CA ILE A 167 -1.95 -2.62 -8.95
C ILE A 167 -1.63 -3.72 -9.96
N GLN A 168 -1.62 -4.99 -9.53
CA GLN A 168 -1.33 -6.13 -10.40
C GLN A 168 -2.34 -6.23 -11.55
N THR A 169 -3.63 -6.09 -11.26
CA THR A 169 -4.70 -6.09 -12.27
C THR A 169 -4.55 -4.93 -13.25
N ALA A 170 -4.19 -3.74 -12.74
CA ALA A 170 -3.94 -2.56 -13.57
C ALA A 170 -2.72 -2.74 -14.48
N LEU A 171 -1.62 -3.31 -13.96
CA LEU A 171 -0.40 -3.62 -14.72
C LEU A 171 -0.66 -4.67 -15.81
N GLY A 172 -1.53 -5.65 -15.54
CA GLY A 172 -1.93 -6.71 -16.48
C GLY A 172 -2.91 -6.25 -17.56
N GLY A 173 -3.33 -4.99 -17.57
CA GLY A 173 -4.22 -4.45 -18.61
C GLY A 173 -5.69 -4.92 -18.52
N MET A 174 -6.09 -5.62 -17.46
CA MET A 174 -7.45 -6.15 -17.29
C MET A 174 -8.49 -5.06 -16.94
N GLY A 175 -8.06 -3.82 -16.83
CA GLY A 175 -8.92 -2.67 -16.53
C GLY A 175 -9.25 -2.52 -15.04
N SER A 176 -9.72 -1.33 -14.66
CA SER A 176 -10.05 -0.99 -13.27
C SER A 176 -11.25 -1.77 -12.70
N LEU A 177 -12.16 -2.24 -13.56
CA LEU A 177 -13.34 -2.99 -13.13
C LEU A 177 -12.99 -4.37 -12.57
N ALA A 178 -11.96 -5.02 -13.09
CA ALA A 178 -11.50 -6.32 -12.60
C ALA A 178 -10.92 -6.24 -11.16
N ALA A 179 -10.41 -5.08 -10.76
CA ALA A 179 -9.93 -4.81 -9.40
C ALA A 179 -10.95 -4.07 -8.52
N GLY A 180 -12.21 -3.98 -8.96
CA GLY A 180 -13.23 -3.09 -8.37
C GLY A 180 -13.41 -3.29 -6.86
N SER A 181 -13.51 -4.52 -6.36
CA SER A 181 -13.66 -4.81 -4.93
C SER A 181 -12.47 -4.31 -4.11
N ALA A 182 -11.25 -4.53 -4.57
CA ALA A 182 -10.03 -4.12 -3.90
C ALA A 182 -9.86 -2.58 -3.91
N LEU A 183 -10.17 -1.92 -5.02
CA LEU A 183 -10.15 -0.44 -5.11
C LEU A 183 -11.21 0.20 -4.21
N ILE A 184 -12.43 -0.36 -4.18
CA ILE A 184 -13.51 0.09 -3.29
C ILE A 184 -13.08 -0.10 -1.83
N ALA A 185 -12.45 -1.22 -1.51
CA ALA A 185 -11.96 -1.49 -0.15
C ALA A 185 -10.87 -0.49 0.27
N LEU A 186 -9.91 -0.19 -0.59
CA LEU A 186 -8.88 0.83 -0.32
C LEU A 186 -9.49 2.22 -0.15
N ALA A 187 -10.35 2.65 -1.06
CA ALA A 187 -10.98 3.96 -1.02
C ALA A 187 -11.92 4.10 0.20
N GLY A 188 -12.74 3.09 0.46
CA GLY A 188 -13.69 3.09 1.58
C GLY A 188 -12.99 3.11 2.93
N THR A 189 -11.93 2.31 3.11
CA THR A 189 -11.14 2.34 4.36
C THR A 189 -10.36 3.64 4.51
N ALA A 190 -9.87 4.24 3.42
CA ALA A 190 -9.25 5.56 3.45
C ALA A 190 -10.26 6.63 3.90
N ALA A 191 -11.47 6.64 3.34
CA ALA A 191 -12.52 7.57 3.71
C ALA A 191 -12.94 7.41 5.18
N ALA A 192 -13.13 6.16 5.66
CA ALA A 192 -13.45 5.90 7.05
C ALA A 192 -12.33 6.33 8.00
N THR A 193 -11.06 6.13 7.62
CA THR A 193 -9.90 6.58 8.41
C THR A 193 -9.78 8.11 8.42
N LEU A 194 -10.08 8.79 7.29
CA LEU A 194 -10.15 10.25 7.24
C LEU A 194 -11.26 10.79 8.15
N LEU A 195 -12.41 10.12 8.22
CA LEU A 195 -13.50 10.49 9.13
C LEU A 195 -13.03 10.42 10.59
N VAL A 196 -12.33 9.34 10.97
CA VAL A 196 -11.74 9.23 12.32
C VAL A 196 -10.77 10.39 12.56
N ALA A 197 -9.88 10.67 11.61
CA ALA A 197 -8.91 11.74 11.74
C ALA A 197 -9.57 13.14 11.82
N ALA A 198 -10.65 13.38 11.09
CA ALA A 198 -11.38 14.64 11.10
C ALA A 198 -12.17 14.87 12.40
N LEU A 199 -12.71 13.80 12.98
CA LEU A 199 -13.54 13.86 14.19
C LEU A 199 -12.76 13.60 15.49
N TRP A 200 -11.43 13.50 15.40
CA TRP A 200 -10.56 13.35 16.56
C TRP A 200 -10.82 14.48 17.60
N PRO A 201 -10.89 14.21 18.93
CA PRO A 201 -10.60 12.96 19.63
C PRO A 201 -11.81 12.04 19.90
N ARG A 202 -12.91 12.17 19.18
CA ARG A 202 -14.10 11.34 19.38
C ARG A 202 -13.79 9.87 19.10
N ARG A 203 -14.34 8.97 19.95
CA ARG A 203 -14.05 7.53 19.85
C ARG A 203 -15.04 6.77 18.96
N TRP A 204 -16.28 7.23 18.82
CA TRP A 204 -17.30 6.53 18.04
C TRP A 204 -16.95 6.35 16.56
N PRO A 205 -16.18 7.26 15.88
CA PRO A 205 -15.83 7.04 14.48
C PRO A 205 -14.95 5.80 14.26
N TYR A 206 -14.24 5.32 15.30
CA TYR A 206 -13.47 4.07 15.21
C TYR A 206 -14.39 2.84 14.99
N VAL A 207 -15.60 2.85 15.56
CA VAL A 207 -16.58 1.78 15.32
C VAL A 207 -16.93 1.74 13.83
N ILE A 208 -17.20 2.91 13.23
CA ILE A 208 -17.48 2.99 11.78
C ILE A 208 -16.26 2.49 10.97
N MET A 209 -15.06 2.94 11.32
CA MET A 209 -13.85 2.54 10.62
C MET A 209 -13.63 1.02 10.65
N PHE A 210 -13.74 0.39 11.83
CA PHE A 210 -13.57 -1.06 11.96
C PHE A 210 -14.71 -1.84 11.28
N SER A 211 -15.97 -1.40 11.42
CA SER A 211 -17.10 -2.03 10.73
C SER A 211 -16.96 -1.91 9.21
N THR A 212 -16.55 -0.75 8.70
CA THR A 212 -16.27 -0.54 7.28
C THR A 212 -15.13 -1.45 6.80
N TRP A 213 -14.04 -1.54 7.56
CA TRP A 213 -12.93 -2.42 7.23
C TRP A 213 -13.35 -3.89 7.17
N LEU A 214 -14.12 -4.39 8.14
CA LEU A 214 -14.61 -5.76 8.14
C LEU A 214 -15.58 -6.02 6.97
N ALA A 215 -16.51 -5.10 6.70
CA ALA A 215 -17.45 -5.23 5.59
C ALA A 215 -16.74 -5.25 4.24
N LEU A 216 -15.72 -4.40 4.06
CA LEU A 216 -14.93 -4.33 2.82
C LEU A 216 -13.98 -5.54 2.70
N SER A 217 -13.48 -6.07 3.81
CA SER A 217 -12.73 -7.34 3.81
C SER A 217 -13.61 -8.51 3.35
N ALA A 218 -14.86 -8.57 3.82
CA ALA A 218 -15.83 -9.55 3.36
C ALA A 218 -16.14 -9.38 1.87
N LEU A 219 -16.27 -8.12 1.38
CA LEU A 219 -16.46 -7.83 -0.03
C LEU A 219 -15.31 -8.40 -0.87
N VAL A 220 -14.04 -8.14 -0.47
CA VAL A 220 -12.86 -8.65 -1.20
C VAL A 220 -12.77 -10.18 -1.14
N TYR A 221 -13.16 -10.78 -0.02
CA TYR A 221 -13.17 -12.23 0.15
C TYR A 221 -14.17 -12.92 -0.79
N HIS A 222 -15.38 -12.37 -0.90
CA HIS A 222 -16.44 -12.95 -1.74
C HIS A 222 -16.32 -12.59 -3.23
N TYR A 223 -15.67 -11.47 -3.55
CA TYR A 223 -15.47 -10.99 -4.92
C TYR A 223 -13.96 -10.74 -5.18
N PRO A 224 -13.14 -11.80 -5.18
CA PRO A 224 -11.70 -11.64 -5.43
C PRO A 224 -11.46 -11.17 -6.86
N ALA A 225 -10.41 -10.34 -7.03
CA ALA A 225 -9.94 -9.98 -8.37
C ALA A 225 -9.43 -11.25 -9.10
N PRO A 226 -9.67 -11.37 -10.40
CA PRO A 226 -9.21 -12.51 -11.18
C PRO A 226 -7.67 -12.62 -11.15
N PRO A 227 -7.12 -13.84 -11.19
CA PRO A 227 -5.68 -14.04 -11.22
C PRO A 227 -5.09 -13.48 -12.53
N VAL A 228 -3.98 -12.75 -12.43
CA VAL A 228 -3.23 -12.28 -13.59
C VAL A 228 -2.41 -13.46 -14.14
N GLY A 229 -2.62 -13.83 -15.41
CA GLY A 229 -1.89 -14.90 -16.07
C GLY A 229 -2.61 -16.25 -16.10
N GLY A 230 -3.84 -16.36 -15.64
CA GLY A 230 -4.71 -17.51 -15.92
C GLY A 230 -5.15 -17.45 -17.40
N SER A 231 -4.57 -18.29 -18.25
CA SER A 231 -5.13 -18.58 -19.57
C SER A 231 -6.55 -19.13 -19.40
N LEU A 232 -7.52 -18.49 -20.08
CA LEU A 232 -8.81 -19.11 -20.39
C LEU A 232 -8.58 -20.34 -21.26
#